data_92ff8803ff834c2f1134fb169e34df63
#
_entry.id   92ff8803ff834c2f1134fb169e34df63
#
_cell.length_a   1.000
_cell.length_b   1.000
_cell.length_c   1.000
_cell.angle_alpha   90.00
_cell.angle_beta   90.00
_cell.angle_gamma   90.00
#
_symmetry.space_group_name_H-M   'P 1'
#
loop_
_entity.id
_entity.type
_entity.pdbx_description
1 polymer ?
#
loop_
_entity_poly.entity_id
_entity_poly.type
_entity_poly.pdbx_seq_one_letter_code
_entity_poly.pdbx_strand_id
1 'polypeptide(L)'
;MNRMRLRIAERLKQSQNAAASLTTFNEIDMSALVSMRKIYKDAIQKEHDVKLGFMSFFARASVLTLKEIPAANASIEGEDIVYRDYVDLSIAVATPKGLVTPVVRNAESMGLVDVEKEIAALGKKVCSPIRLVAHFWHIL
;
A
#
# COMPACT_ATOMS: atom_id res chain seq x y z
N MET A 1 8.53 24.72 -16.26
CA MET A 1 8.14 23.65 -15.29
C MET A 1 9.21 23.54 -14.22
N ASN A 2 8.87 23.32 -12.95
CA ASN A 2 9.91 23.13 -11.93
C ASN A 2 10.48 21.70 -12.02
N ARG A 3 11.69 21.51 -11.45
CA ARG A 3 12.45 20.24 -11.52
C ARG A 3 11.66 19.04 -10.96
N MET A 4 10.88 19.27 -9.91
CA MET A 4 10.04 18.21 -9.29
C MET A 4 8.95 17.72 -10.25
N ARG A 5 8.23 18.63 -10.92
CA ARG A 5 7.18 18.27 -11.88
C ARG A 5 7.73 17.52 -13.10
N LEU A 6 8.93 17.88 -13.56
CA LEU A 6 9.62 17.15 -14.63
C LEU A 6 9.90 15.71 -14.21
N ARG A 7 10.42 15.49 -13.00
CA ARG A 7 10.68 14.15 -12.47
C ARG A 7 9.39 13.32 -12.28
N ILE A 8 8.32 13.92 -11.79
CA ILE A 8 7.04 13.24 -11.67
C ILE A 8 6.53 12.78 -13.05
N ALA A 9 6.57 13.67 -14.04
CA ALA A 9 6.14 13.35 -15.40
C ALA A 9 6.97 12.20 -16.01
N GLU A 10 8.30 12.27 -15.87
CA GLU A 10 9.23 11.24 -16.33
C GLU A 10 8.90 9.87 -15.70
N ARG A 11 8.74 9.81 -14.36
CA ARG A 11 8.48 8.57 -13.63
C ARG A 11 7.11 7.98 -13.96
N LEU A 12 6.06 8.81 -14.02
CA LEU A 12 4.72 8.34 -14.39
C LEU A 12 4.70 7.78 -15.81
N LYS A 13 5.38 8.44 -16.76
CA LYS A 13 5.47 7.95 -18.13
C LYS A 13 6.28 6.67 -18.24
N GLN A 14 7.39 6.58 -17.50
CA GLN A 14 8.20 5.37 -17.43
C GLN A 14 7.40 4.18 -16.90
N SER A 15 6.65 4.36 -15.80
CA SER A 15 5.77 3.34 -15.25
C SER A 15 4.73 2.85 -16.26
N GLN A 16 4.10 3.78 -16.97
CA GLN A 16 3.12 3.48 -18.01
C GLN A 16 3.70 2.66 -19.18
N ASN A 17 4.96 2.92 -19.54
CA ASN A 17 5.65 2.24 -20.65
C ASN A 17 6.25 0.89 -20.24
N ALA A 18 6.43 0.64 -18.93
CA ALA A 18 7.08 -0.58 -18.43
C ALA A 18 6.15 -1.80 -18.41
N ALA A 19 4.82 -1.62 -18.44
CA ALA A 19 3.87 -2.72 -18.33
C ALA A 19 2.64 -2.51 -19.22
N ALA A 20 2.08 -3.62 -19.70
CA ALA A 20 0.75 -3.66 -20.30
C ALA A 20 -0.29 -3.82 -19.18
N SER A 21 -0.97 -2.75 -18.83
CA SER A 21 -1.93 -2.75 -17.74
C SER A 21 -3.30 -3.28 -18.17
N LEU A 22 -3.88 -4.18 -17.37
CA LEU A 22 -5.25 -4.63 -17.48
C LEU A 22 -6.08 -3.99 -16.37
N THR A 23 -7.28 -3.51 -16.70
CA THR A 23 -8.22 -2.96 -15.73
C THR A 23 -9.44 -3.86 -15.62
N THR A 24 -9.79 -4.25 -14.40
CA THR A 24 -11.01 -5.00 -14.10
C THR A 24 -11.92 -4.18 -13.19
N PHE A 25 -13.24 -4.36 -13.37
CA PHE A 25 -14.25 -3.71 -12.53
C PHE A 25 -15.08 -4.77 -11.85
N ASN A 26 -15.34 -4.60 -10.56
CA ASN A 26 -16.16 -5.53 -9.78
C ASN A 26 -16.94 -4.76 -8.70
N GLU A 27 -18.16 -5.21 -8.41
CA GLU A 27 -18.98 -4.67 -7.33
C GLU A 27 -18.89 -5.61 -6.13
N ILE A 28 -18.65 -5.04 -4.94
CA ILE A 28 -18.47 -5.79 -3.70
C ILE A 28 -19.41 -5.21 -2.65
N ASP A 29 -20.27 -6.07 -2.06
CA ASP A 29 -21.09 -5.68 -0.92
C ASP A 29 -20.22 -5.53 0.35
N MET A 30 -20.13 -4.29 0.83
CA MET A 30 -19.36 -3.90 2.01
C MET A 30 -20.19 -3.87 3.29
N SER A 31 -21.47 -4.24 3.27
CA SER A 31 -22.40 -4.07 4.39
C SER A 31 -21.92 -4.78 5.66
N ALA A 32 -21.45 -6.02 5.55
CA ALA A 32 -20.92 -6.78 6.68
C ALA A 32 -19.68 -6.14 7.29
N LEU A 33 -18.78 -5.65 6.43
CA LEU A 33 -17.54 -4.99 6.85
C LEU A 33 -17.82 -3.64 7.53
N VAL A 34 -18.74 -2.86 7.00
CA VAL A 34 -19.20 -1.59 7.62
C VAL A 34 -19.79 -1.85 8.99
N SER A 35 -20.63 -2.88 9.14
CA SER A 35 -21.23 -3.28 10.41
C SER A 35 -20.17 -3.70 11.43
N MET A 36 -19.24 -4.55 11.03
CA MET A 36 -18.12 -4.99 11.87
C MET A 36 -17.26 -3.80 12.34
N ARG A 37 -16.90 -2.91 11.42
CA ARG A 37 -16.15 -1.69 11.75
C ARG A 37 -16.91 -0.84 12.76
N LYS A 38 -18.23 -0.69 12.61
CA LYS A 38 -19.06 0.10 13.54
C LYS A 38 -19.02 -0.47 14.97
N ILE A 39 -18.95 -1.79 15.11
CA ILE A 39 -18.88 -2.48 16.41
C ILE A 39 -17.52 -2.31 17.07
N TYR A 40 -16.43 -2.48 16.31
CA TYR A 40 -15.08 -2.62 16.88
C TYR A 40 -14.24 -1.35 16.87
N LYS A 41 -14.59 -0.31 16.10
CA LYS A 41 -13.77 0.90 15.91
C LYS A 41 -13.36 1.59 17.22
N ASP A 42 -14.29 1.68 18.19
CA ASP A 42 -14.06 2.39 19.44
C ASP A 42 -13.18 1.56 20.41
N ALA A 43 -13.35 0.24 20.42
CA ALA A 43 -12.51 -0.67 21.20
C ALA A 43 -11.06 -0.65 20.68
N ILE A 44 -10.87 -0.79 19.37
CA ILE A 44 -9.55 -0.75 18.73
C ILE A 44 -8.87 0.61 18.93
N GLN A 45 -9.61 1.72 18.82
CA GLN A 45 -9.06 3.05 19.08
C GLN A 45 -8.60 3.21 20.54
N LYS A 46 -9.32 2.66 21.50
CA LYS A 46 -8.96 2.73 22.93
C LYS A 46 -7.76 1.84 23.27
N GLU A 47 -7.71 0.63 22.71
CA GLU A 47 -6.69 -0.37 23.05
C GLU A 47 -5.38 -0.15 22.29
N HIS A 48 -5.46 0.26 21.04
CA HIS A 48 -4.32 0.33 20.14
C HIS A 48 -3.95 1.73 19.65
N ASP A 49 -4.71 2.75 20.02
CA ASP A 49 -4.53 4.15 19.57
C ASP A 49 -4.46 4.30 18.04
N VAL A 50 -5.24 3.50 17.33
CA VAL A 50 -5.33 3.53 15.87
C VAL A 50 -6.77 3.48 15.40
N LYS A 51 -7.09 4.24 14.37
CA LYS A 51 -8.44 4.24 13.77
C LYS A 51 -8.58 3.05 12.83
N LEU A 52 -9.57 2.20 13.06
CA LEU A 52 -9.90 1.12 12.14
C LEU A 52 -10.47 1.68 10.83
N GLY A 53 -9.71 1.63 9.77
CA GLY A 53 -10.11 1.99 8.41
C GLY A 53 -10.66 0.80 7.63
N PHE A 54 -10.77 0.97 6.32
CA PHE A 54 -11.07 -0.12 5.39
C PHE A 54 -9.82 -0.68 4.70
N MET A 55 -8.73 0.08 4.71
CA MET A 55 -7.52 -0.25 3.96
C MET A 55 -6.87 -1.54 4.48
N SER A 56 -6.86 -1.76 5.78
CA SER A 56 -6.31 -2.99 6.37
C SER A 56 -7.06 -4.25 5.93
N PHE A 57 -8.37 -4.17 5.74
CA PHE A 57 -9.15 -5.31 5.23
C PHE A 57 -8.79 -5.64 3.79
N PHE A 58 -8.68 -4.63 2.92
CA PHE A 58 -8.22 -4.82 1.54
C PHE A 58 -6.78 -5.30 1.48
N ALA A 59 -5.90 -4.74 2.31
CA ALA A 59 -4.52 -5.19 2.42
C ALA A 59 -4.44 -6.66 2.82
N ARG A 60 -5.22 -7.07 3.83
CA ARG A 60 -5.25 -8.47 4.27
C ARG A 60 -5.82 -9.41 3.21
N ALA A 61 -6.88 -9.01 2.52
CA ALA A 61 -7.46 -9.78 1.43
C ALA A 61 -6.44 -9.95 0.28
N SER A 62 -5.74 -8.87 -0.09
CA SER A 62 -4.68 -8.91 -1.10
C SER A 62 -3.55 -9.85 -0.71
N VAL A 63 -3.07 -9.80 0.54
CA VAL A 63 -2.05 -10.71 1.06
C VAL A 63 -2.48 -12.17 0.93
N LEU A 64 -3.70 -12.50 1.33
CA LEU A 64 -4.21 -13.87 1.24
C LEU A 64 -4.29 -14.35 -0.22
N THR A 65 -4.76 -13.48 -1.11
CA THR A 65 -4.84 -13.79 -2.55
C THR A 65 -3.46 -13.98 -3.17
N LEU A 66 -2.47 -13.15 -2.81
CA LEU A 66 -1.10 -13.26 -3.33
C LEU A 66 -0.40 -14.55 -2.83
N LYS A 67 -0.77 -15.05 -1.66
CA LYS A 67 -0.30 -16.36 -1.17
C LYS A 67 -0.97 -17.52 -1.90
N GLU A 68 -2.24 -17.40 -2.23
CA GLU A 68 -3.00 -18.42 -2.94
C GLU A 68 -2.64 -18.47 -4.43
N ILE A 69 -2.32 -17.31 -5.02
CA ILE A 69 -1.94 -17.17 -6.43
C ILE A 69 -0.54 -16.53 -6.52
N PRO A 70 0.54 -17.30 -6.32
CA PRO A 70 1.91 -16.78 -6.31
C PRO A 70 2.32 -16.07 -7.61
N ALA A 71 1.74 -16.47 -8.74
CA ALA A 71 1.98 -15.84 -10.03
C ALA A 71 1.59 -14.37 -10.07
N ALA A 72 0.61 -13.93 -9.24
CA ALA A 72 0.23 -12.52 -9.12
C ALA A 72 1.29 -11.68 -8.34
N ASN A 73 2.18 -12.34 -7.58
CA ASN A 73 3.29 -11.71 -6.86
C ASN A 73 4.65 -12.00 -7.52
N ALA A 74 4.65 -12.23 -8.82
CA ALA A 74 5.84 -12.49 -9.61
C ALA A 74 6.14 -11.30 -10.55
N SER A 75 7.38 -11.21 -10.99
CA SER A 75 7.81 -10.27 -12.03
C SER A 75 8.66 -10.97 -13.07
N ILE A 76 8.69 -10.40 -14.27
CA ILE A 76 9.58 -10.83 -15.35
C ILE A 76 10.83 -9.96 -15.28
N GLU A 77 11.98 -10.58 -15.05
CA GLU A 77 13.28 -9.90 -14.94
C GLU A 77 14.24 -10.51 -15.97
N GLY A 78 14.39 -9.84 -17.10
CA GLY A 78 15.09 -10.39 -18.26
C GLY A 78 14.33 -11.56 -18.86
N GLU A 79 14.91 -12.75 -18.83
CA GLU A 79 14.31 -14.01 -19.32
C GLU A 79 13.72 -14.87 -18.17
N ASP A 80 13.87 -14.41 -16.92
CA ASP A 80 13.44 -15.16 -15.74
C ASP A 80 12.09 -14.67 -15.20
N ILE A 81 11.34 -15.60 -14.57
CA ILE A 81 10.17 -15.28 -13.75
C ILE A 81 10.57 -15.38 -12.29
N VAL A 82 10.57 -14.24 -11.60
CA VAL A 82 10.95 -14.12 -10.19
C VAL A 82 9.70 -14.18 -9.32
N TYR A 83 9.54 -15.21 -8.51
CA TYR A 83 8.48 -15.35 -7.51
C TYR A 83 8.97 -14.81 -6.17
N ARG A 84 8.10 -14.10 -5.47
CA ARG A 84 8.40 -13.53 -4.14
C ARG A 84 7.64 -14.26 -3.06
N ASP A 85 8.36 -14.75 -2.03
CA ASP A 85 7.77 -15.42 -0.87
C ASP A 85 7.24 -14.44 0.18
N TYR A 86 7.55 -13.15 0.03
CA TYR A 86 7.08 -12.06 0.89
C TYR A 86 6.07 -11.18 0.16
N VAL A 87 5.28 -10.44 0.92
CA VAL A 87 4.31 -9.49 0.37
C VAL A 87 4.59 -8.09 0.90
N ASP A 88 5.01 -7.21 0.01
CA ASP A 88 5.18 -5.78 0.26
C ASP A 88 4.04 -5.00 -0.40
N LEU A 89 3.35 -4.17 0.37
CA LEU A 89 2.22 -3.38 -0.11
C LEU A 89 2.57 -1.90 -0.17
N SER A 90 2.47 -1.30 -1.36
CA SER A 90 2.62 0.15 -1.54
C SER A 90 1.25 0.82 -1.46
N ILE A 91 1.10 1.75 -0.51
CA ILE A 91 -0.16 2.45 -0.26
C ILE A 91 0.03 3.93 -0.52
N ALA A 92 -0.67 4.45 -1.54
CA ALA A 92 -0.57 5.86 -1.90
C ALA A 92 -1.20 6.77 -0.84
N VAL A 93 -0.42 7.74 -0.34
CA VAL A 93 -0.85 8.73 0.64
C VAL A 93 -0.70 10.13 0.04
N ALA A 94 -1.80 10.89 0.05
CA ALA A 94 -1.79 12.27 -0.38
C ALA A 94 -1.18 13.17 0.72
N THR A 95 -0.26 14.03 0.32
CA THR A 95 0.36 15.04 1.19
C THR A 95 0.22 16.42 0.57
N PRO A 96 0.38 17.50 1.35
CA PRO A 96 0.39 18.86 0.80
C PRO A 96 1.44 19.11 -0.28
N LYS A 97 2.50 18.28 -0.31
CA LYS A 97 3.62 18.36 -1.28
C LYS A 97 3.46 17.44 -2.48
N GLY A 98 2.44 16.59 -2.52
CA GLY A 98 2.20 15.63 -3.58
C GLY A 98 1.82 14.24 -3.06
N LEU A 99 1.77 13.26 -3.97
CA LEU A 99 1.49 11.88 -3.66
C LEU A 99 2.80 11.16 -3.29
N VAL A 100 2.75 10.39 -2.20
CA VAL A 100 3.85 9.52 -1.76
C VAL A 100 3.32 8.10 -1.57
N THR A 101 4.10 7.11 -1.93
CA THR A 101 3.74 5.69 -1.85
C THR A 101 4.65 4.95 -0.86
N PRO A 102 4.44 5.11 0.47
CA PRO A 102 5.18 4.31 1.44
C PRO A 102 4.88 2.82 1.28
N VAL A 103 5.86 2.00 1.65
CA VAL A 103 5.78 0.54 1.54
C VAL A 103 5.61 -0.07 2.91
N VAL A 104 4.55 -0.85 3.09
CA VAL A 104 4.34 -1.76 4.22
C VAL A 104 5.06 -3.06 3.88
N ARG A 105 6.15 -3.35 4.59
CA ARG A 105 7.00 -4.52 4.34
C ARG A 105 6.48 -5.75 5.08
N ASN A 106 6.66 -6.93 4.47
CA ASN A 106 6.30 -8.22 5.05
C ASN A 106 4.85 -8.26 5.57
N ALA A 107 3.91 -7.72 4.80
CA ALA A 107 2.52 -7.62 5.18
C ALA A 107 1.87 -9.00 5.41
N GLU A 108 2.46 -10.08 4.91
CA GLU A 108 2.02 -11.46 5.11
C GLU A 108 2.10 -11.92 6.57
N SER A 109 3.01 -11.35 7.35
CA SER A 109 3.19 -11.66 8.77
C SER A 109 2.30 -10.82 9.70
N MET A 110 1.66 -9.77 9.17
CA MET A 110 0.91 -8.79 9.94
C MET A 110 -0.55 -9.18 10.14
N GLY A 111 -1.07 -8.92 11.34
CA GLY A 111 -2.49 -8.93 11.62
C GLY A 111 -3.18 -7.66 11.10
N LEU A 112 -4.52 -7.66 11.12
CA LEU A 112 -5.34 -6.54 10.63
C LEU A 112 -5.00 -5.21 11.34
N VAL A 113 -4.85 -5.26 12.65
CA VAL A 113 -4.54 -4.08 13.49
C VAL A 113 -3.11 -3.62 13.26
N ASP A 114 -2.17 -4.54 13.02
CA ASP A 114 -0.77 -4.20 12.78
C ASP A 114 -0.60 -3.49 11.45
N VAL A 115 -1.32 -3.91 10.41
CA VAL A 115 -1.38 -3.21 9.12
C VAL A 115 -1.90 -1.77 9.30
N GLU A 116 -2.97 -1.55 10.07
CA GLU A 116 -3.48 -0.19 10.35
C GLU A 116 -2.45 0.65 11.11
N LYS A 117 -1.78 0.08 12.11
CA LYS A 117 -0.71 0.77 12.86
C LYS A 117 0.43 1.19 11.94
N GLU A 118 0.87 0.29 11.07
CA GLU A 118 1.98 0.58 10.15
C GLU A 118 1.58 1.64 9.12
N ILE A 119 0.38 1.56 8.53
CA ILE A 119 -0.14 2.59 7.62
C ILE A 119 -0.20 3.95 8.33
N ALA A 120 -0.72 4.01 9.56
CA ALA A 120 -0.80 5.25 10.34
C ALA A 120 0.59 5.80 10.67
N ALA A 121 1.54 4.94 11.04
CA ALA A 121 2.92 5.32 11.33
C ALA A 121 3.63 5.87 10.08
N LEU A 122 3.47 5.20 8.94
CA LEU A 122 4.01 5.65 7.66
C LEU A 122 3.39 6.98 7.23
N GLY A 123 2.07 7.16 7.39
CA GLY A 123 1.38 8.42 7.11
C GLY A 123 1.94 9.58 7.94
N LYS A 124 2.17 9.38 9.25
CA LYS A 124 2.81 10.36 10.12
C LYS A 124 4.24 10.70 9.67
N LYS A 125 5.05 9.69 9.32
CA LYS A 125 6.43 9.87 8.81
C LYS A 125 6.47 10.69 7.52
N VAL A 126 5.57 10.43 6.60
CA VAL A 126 5.48 11.10 5.29
C VAL A 126 5.03 12.55 5.42
N CYS A 127 4.13 12.85 6.34
CA CYS A 127 3.64 14.21 6.61
C CYS A 127 4.63 15.06 7.43
N SER A 128 5.63 14.44 8.09
CA SER A 128 6.62 15.17 8.88
C SER A 128 7.71 15.78 7.99
N PRO A 129 8.04 17.08 8.13
CA PRO A 129 8.99 17.77 7.23
C PRO A 129 10.45 17.32 7.37
N ILE A 130 10.81 16.52 8.36
CA ILE A 130 12.21 16.30 8.76
C ILE A 130 12.89 15.06 8.14
N ARG A 131 12.18 14.13 7.49
CA ARG A 131 12.78 12.84 7.06
C ARG A 131 12.53 12.43 5.62
N LEU A 132 12.29 13.35 4.71
CA LEU A 132 12.07 13.03 3.28
C LEU A 132 13.34 12.59 2.51
N VAL A 133 14.53 12.66 3.11
CA VAL A 133 15.79 12.47 2.37
C VAL A 133 16.36 11.04 2.45
N ALA A 134 16.01 10.24 3.46
CA ALA A 134 16.72 9.00 3.71
C ALA A 134 16.07 7.70 3.20
N HIS A 135 14.80 7.71 2.78
CA HIS A 135 14.07 6.48 2.40
C HIS A 135 13.61 6.44 0.94
N PHE A 136 13.95 7.44 0.14
CA PHE A 136 13.52 7.55 -1.26
C PHE A 136 14.32 6.68 -2.26
N TRP A 137 15.36 5.96 -1.80
CA TRP A 137 16.29 5.23 -2.68
C TRP A 137 15.93 3.75 -2.92
N HIS A 138 14.82 3.25 -2.37
CA HIS A 138 14.42 1.85 -2.54
C HIS A 138 12.98 1.69 -3.05
N ILE A 139 12.48 2.67 -3.82
CA ILE A 139 11.18 2.53 -4.49
C ILE A 139 11.43 2.44 -5.99
N LEU A 140 11.76 1.29 -6.45
CA LEU A 140 11.49 0.67 -7.75
C LEU A 140 11.80 -0.81 -7.62
#